data_35221c8b6bd833d5519e8e06c3430acb
#
_entry.id   35221c8b6bd833d5519e8e06c3430acb
#
_cell.length_a   1.000
_cell.length_b   1.000
_cell.length_c   1.000
_cell.angle_alpha   90.00
_cell.angle_beta   90.00
_cell.angle_gamma   90.00
#
_symmetry.space_group_name_H-M   'P 1'
#
loop_
_entity.id
_entity.type
_entity.pdbx_description
1 polymer ?
#
loop_
_entity_poly.entity_id
_entity_poly.type
_entity_poly.pdbx_seq_one_letter_code
_entity_poly.pdbx_strand_id
1 'polypeptide(L)'
;MLSISCKASIKAVVYLGSRMEYGERIGIKEISENINENEHTVAKLLQKLVRENIINSTKGPNGGFYITPKQKNQRILSIVTAIDGENVFNQCGLGLLKCSETRPCPIHNDFKIIREKFKTLCHEKRVYELYDDIKNGISYLS
;
A
#
# COMPACT_ATOMS: atom_id res chain seq x y z
N MET A 1 -6.38 -9.20 -6.65
CA MET A 1 -5.38 -9.52 -5.63
C MET A 1 -5.39 -8.51 -4.49
N LEU A 2 -5.14 -7.23 -4.75
CA LEU A 2 -5.24 -6.21 -3.71
C LEU A 2 -6.66 -5.68 -3.57
N SER A 3 -7.11 -5.47 -2.33
CA SER A 3 -8.37 -4.78 -2.06
C SER A 3 -8.30 -3.32 -2.49
N ILE A 4 -9.45 -2.69 -2.65
CA ILE A 4 -9.55 -1.25 -2.93
C ILE A 4 -8.85 -0.46 -1.82
N SER A 5 -9.06 -0.86 -0.56
CA SER A 5 -8.42 -0.25 0.61
C SER A 5 -6.89 -0.36 0.57
N CYS A 6 -6.38 -1.51 0.18
CA CYS A 6 -4.93 -1.71 0.08
C CYS A 6 -4.32 -0.85 -1.03
N LYS A 7 -4.97 -0.79 -2.19
CA LYS A 7 -4.55 0.08 -3.30
C LYS A 7 -4.49 1.55 -2.87
N ALA A 8 -5.53 2.03 -2.21
CA ALA A 8 -5.58 3.39 -1.68
C ALA A 8 -4.47 3.64 -0.65
N SER A 9 -4.21 2.66 0.22
CA SER A 9 -3.16 2.75 1.23
C SER A 9 -1.76 2.85 0.60
N ILE A 10 -1.47 2.06 -0.40
CA ILE A 10 -0.20 2.12 -1.13
C ILE A 10 -0.04 3.51 -1.78
N LYS A 11 -1.07 4.00 -2.46
CA LYS A 11 -1.04 5.34 -3.06
C LYS A 11 -0.77 6.43 -2.03
N ALA A 12 -1.42 6.37 -0.87
CA ALA A 12 -1.23 7.34 0.21
C ALA A 12 0.21 7.34 0.74
N VAL A 13 0.76 6.15 1.01
CA VAL A 13 2.14 6.02 1.52
C VAL A 13 3.15 6.55 0.49
N VAL A 14 2.96 6.21 -0.78
CA VAL A 14 3.82 6.69 -1.87
C VAL A 14 3.74 8.22 -2.01
N TYR A 15 2.54 8.78 -1.93
CA TYR A 15 2.35 10.23 -1.97
C TYR A 15 3.08 10.92 -0.80
N LEU A 16 2.92 10.43 0.42
CA LEU A 16 3.63 10.95 1.59
C LEU A 16 5.15 10.85 1.42
N GLY A 17 5.63 9.76 0.85
CA GLY A 17 7.04 9.58 0.54
C GLY A 17 7.57 10.61 -0.43
N SER A 18 6.80 10.97 -1.45
CA SER A 18 7.17 11.97 -2.45
C SER A 18 7.32 13.38 -1.85
N ARG A 19 6.72 13.61 -0.66
CA ARG A 19 6.76 14.90 0.04
C ARG A 19 7.73 14.91 1.24
N MET A 20 8.39 13.80 1.50
CA MET A 20 9.22 13.63 2.70
C MET A 20 10.39 14.63 2.78
N GLU A 21 11.02 14.93 1.66
CA GLU A 21 12.18 15.83 1.61
C GLU A 21 11.86 17.25 2.06
N TYR A 22 10.60 17.67 1.94
CA TYR A 22 10.17 19.01 2.31
C TYR A 22 9.84 19.14 3.79
N GLY A 23 9.92 18.04 4.55
CA GLY A 23 9.55 18.03 5.97
C GLY A 23 8.08 18.33 6.23
N GLU A 24 7.24 18.20 5.21
CA GLU A 24 5.83 18.58 5.29
C GLU A 24 5.00 17.59 6.08
N ARG A 25 3.98 18.13 6.78
CA ARG A 25 2.88 17.37 7.38
C ARG A 25 1.67 17.58 6.49
N ILE A 26 1.07 16.49 6.01
CA ILE A 26 0.04 16.56 4.98
C ILE A 26 -1.29 16.10 5.55
N GLY A 27 -2.32 16.94 5.36
CA GLY A 27 -3.66 16.65 5.85
C GLY A 27 -4.43 15.65 4.98
N ILE A 28 -5.51 15.13 5.54
CA ILE A 28 -6.35 14.12 4.88
C ILE A 28 -6.89 14.61 3.54
N LYS A 29 -7.36 15.87 3.49
CA LYS A 29 -7.94 16.45 2.29
C LYS A 29 -6.96 16.48 1.13
N GLU A 30 -5.75 16.95 1.37
CA GLU A 30 -4.69 17.00 0.34
C GLU A 30 -4.32 15.61 -0.14
N ILE A 31 -4.16 14.65 0.78
CA ILE A 31 -3.87 13.27 0.41
C ILE A 31 -4.97 12.69 -0.47
N SER A 32 -6.23 12.81 -0.04
CA SER A 32 -7.38 12.25 -0.76
C SER A 32 -7.53 12.83 -2.16
N GLU A 33 -7.32 14.14 -2.32
CA GLU A 33 -7.35 14.80 -3.62
C GLU A 33 -6.25 14.28 -4.55
N ASN A 34 -5.03 14.14 -4.04
CA ASN A 34 -3.88 13.72 -4.85
C ASN A 34 -3.89 12.24 -5.24
N ILE A 35 -4.54 11.39 -4.46
CA ILE A 35 -4.69 9.97 -4.80
C ILE A 35 -6.06 9.63 -5.40
N ASN A 36 -6.92 10.63 -5.55
CA ASN A 36 -8.27 10.51 -6.10
C ASN A 36 -9.12 9.47 -5.36
N GLU A 37 -9.19 9.61 -4.04
CA GLU A 37 -9.97 8.73 -3.18
C GLU A 37 -10.87 9.54 -2.24
N ASN A 38 -11.91 8.90 -1.72
CA ASN A 38 -12.84 9.53 -0.78
C ASN A 38 -12.14 9.89 0.54
N GLU A 39 -12.32 11.13 0.99
CA GLU A 39 -11.67 11.67 2.19
C GLU A 39 -11.97 10.86 3.46
N HIS A 40 -13.23 10.43 3.62
CA HIS A 40 -13.63 9.62 4.78
C HIS A 40 -12.94 8.24 4.79
N THR A 41 -12.85 7.61 3.64
CA THR A 41 -12.14 6.34 3.48
C THR A 41 -10.65 6.51 3.77
N VAL A 42 -10.03 7.55 3.21
CA VAL A 42 -8.61 7.86 3.41
C VAL A 42 -8.31 8.09 4.89
N ALA A 43 -9.18 8.83 5.61
CA ALA A 43 -9.01 9.09 7.03
C ALA A 43 -8.88 7.79 7.85
N LYS A 44 -9.74 6.82 7.59
CA LYS A 44 -9.71 5.51 8.28
C LYS A 44 -8.44 4.73 7.94
N LEU A 45 -8.04 4.73 6.68
CA LEU A 45 -6.83 4.03 6.23
C LEU A 45 -5.58 4.63 6.83
N LEU A 46 -5.47 5.96 6.85
CA LEU A 46 -4.32 6.65 7.44
C LEU A 46 -4.18 6.35 8.93
N GLN A 47 -5.29 6.34 9.68
CA GLN A 47 -5.27 5.97 11.09
C GLN A 47 -4.77 4.56 11.30
N LYS A 48 -5.20 3.61 10.47
CA LYS A 48 -4.72 2.23 10.54
C LYS A 48 -3.23 2.13 10.23
N LEU A 49 -2.76 2.84 9.20
CA LEU A 49 -1.35 2.88 8.82
C LEU A 49 -0.47 3.46 9.94
N VAL A 50 -0.97 4.45 10.67
CA VAL A 50 -0.27 5.01 11.85
C VAL A 50 -0.18 3.95 12.96
N ARG A 51 -1.27 3.25 13.26
CA ARG A 51 -1.28 2.20 14.28
C ARG A 51 -0.32 1.06 13.95
N GLU A 52 -0.17 0.74 12.68
CA GLU A 52 0.75 -0.30 12.20
C GLU A 52 2.18 0.21 11.99
N ASN A 53 2.45 1.44 12.39
CA ASN A 53 3.76 2.08 12.31
C ASN A 53 4.34 2.18 10.87
N ILE A 54 3.47 2.22 9.89
CA ILE A 54 3.85 2.39 8.47
C ILE A 54 4.07 3.85 8.13
N ILE A 55 3.25 4.73 8.72
CA ILE A 55 3.37 6.18 8.63
C ILE A 55 3.29 6.79 10.03
N ASN A 56 3.58 8.07 10.12
CA ASN A 56 3.47 8.84 11.36
C ASN A 56 2.44 9.96 11.20
N SER A 57 1.97 10.46 12.34
CA SER A 57 1.13 11.65 12.37
C SER A 57 1.53 12.59 13.50
N THR A 58 1.25 13.86 13.32
CA THR A 58 1.39 14.89 14.34
C THR A 58 0.06 15.62 14.48
N LYS A 59 -0.39 15.82 15.72
CA LYS A 59 -1.63 16.54 16.02
C LYS A 59 -1.41 18.06 16.02
N GLY A 60 -2.50 18.81 15.90
CA GLY A 60 -2.50 20.26 16.04
C GLY A 60 -2.65 21.00 14.70
N PRO A 61 -2.64 22.38 14.75
CA PRO A 61 -2.88 23.22 13.56
C PRO A 61 -1.86 23.00 12.45
N ASN A 62 -0.61 22.70 12.81
CA ASN A 62 0.47 22.41 11.87
C ASN A 62 0.75 20.92 11.76
N GLY A 63 -0.22 20.09 12.15
CA GLY A 63 -0.11 18.65 12.12
C GLY A 63 -0.44 18.05 10.76
N GLY A 64 -0.44 16.75 10.72
CA GLY A 64 -0.76 15.96 9.55
C GLY A 64 0.02 14.65 9.52
N PHE A 65 0.05 14.01 8.37
CA PHE A 65 0.69 12.73 8.16
C PHE A 65 2.02 12.89 7.42
N TYR A 66 2.95 12.00 7.70
CA TYR A 66 4.28 11.99 7.09
C TYR A 66 4.94 10.62 7.24
N ILE A 67 6.02 10.40 6.53
CA ILE A 67 6.86 9.22 6.73
C ILE A 67 8.28 9.64 7.12
N THR A 68 8.95 8.77 7.88
CA THR A 68 10.33 8.97 8.34
C THR A 68 11.32 8.30 7.38
N PRO A 69 12.63 8.64 7.46
CA PRO A 69 13.65 7.92 6.70
C PRO A 69 13.65 6.40 6.92
N LYS A 70 13.32 5.96 8.12
CA LYS A 70 13.19 4.53 8.42
C LYS A 70 11.99 3.91 7.68
N GLN A 71 10.87 4.61 7.66
CA GLN A 71 9.64 4.13 7.04
C GLN A 71 9.72 4.09 5.51
N LYS A 72 10.53 4.93 4.86
CA LYS A 72 10.73 4.87 3.41
C LYS A 72 11.37 3.56 2.94
N ASN A 73 12.10 2.88 3.81
CA ASN A 73 12.74 1.60 3.50
C ASN A 73 11.80 0.41 3.63
N GLN A 74 10.56 0.61 4.08
CA GLN A 74 9.58 -0.45 4.18
C GLN A 74 9.29 -1.07 2.81
N ARG A 75 9.05 -2.36 2.82
CA ARG A 75 8.59 -3.09 1.64
C ARG A 75 7.10 -2.86 1.44
N ILE A 76 6.62 -2.97 0.20
CA ILE A 76 5.19 -2.94 -0.09
C ILE A 76 4.47 -4.02 0.72
N LEU A 77 5.12 -5.14 0.98
CA LEU A 77 4.60 -6.23 1.80
C LEU A 77 4.06 -5.74 3.15
N SER A 78 4.73 -4.80 3.81
CA SER A 78 4.28 -4.26 5.10
C SER A 78 2.91 -3.60 5.00
N ILE A 79 2.66 -2.88 3.91
CA ILE A 79 1.36 -2.24 3.67
C ILE A 79 0.29 -3.29 3.37
N VAL A 80 0.62 -4.23 2.50
CA VAL A 80 -0.31 -5.29 2.09
C VAL A 80 -0.75 -6.14 3.28
N THR A 81 0.21 -6.58 4.11
CA THR A 81 -0.10 -7.40 5.29
C THR A 81 -0.88 -6.62 6.35
N ALA A 82 -0.60 -5.34 6.52
CA ALA A 82 -1.33 -4.49 7.46
C ALA A 82 -2.80 -4.31 7.07
N ILE A 83 -3.09 -4.17 5.79
CA ILE A 83 -4.45 -3.86 5.30
C ILE A 83 -5.21 -5.11 4.89
N ASP A 84 -4.62 -5.98 4.09
CA ASP A 84 -5.28 -7.17 3.52
C ASP A 84 -4.94 -8.48 4.25
N GLY A 85 -3.92 -8.48 5.11
CA GLY A 85 -3.43 -9.68 5.77
C GLY A 85 -2.58 -10.56 4.86
N GLU A 86 -1.99 -11.60 5.44
CA GLU A 86 -1.08 -12.50 4.72
C GLU A 86 -1.82 -13.46 3.78
N ASN A 87 -3.11 -13.68 4.01
CA ASN A 87 -3.90 -14.61 3.22
C ASN A 87 -4.01 -14.21 1.74
N VAL A 88 -3.79 -12.95 1.41
CA VAL A 88 -3.82 -12.47 0.01
C VAL A 88 -2.87 -13.27 -0.88
N PHE A 89 -1.79 -13.79 -0.34
CA PHE A 89 -0.80 -14.57 -1.08
C PHE A 89 -1.14 -16.07 -1.18
N ASN A 90 -2.20 -16.49 -0.51
CA ASN A 90 -2.62 -17.90 -0.47
C ASN A 90 -4.04 -18.11 -1.00
N GLN A 91 -4.70 -17.06 -1.44
CA GLN A 91 -6.09 -17.11 -1.93
C GLN A 91 -6.18 -17.81 -3.28
N CYS A 92 -7.27 -18.57 -3.46
CA CYS A 92 -7.62 -19.14 -4.75
C CYS A 92 -8.00 -18.04 -5.75
N GLY A 93 -7.55 -18.15 -6.99
CA GLY A 93 -7.87 -17.19 -8.05
C GLY A 93 -9.35 -17.11 -8.39
N LEU A 94 -10.12 -18.18 -8.12
CA LEU A 94 -11.57 -18.20 -8.29
C LEU A 94 -12.34 -17.92 -6.99
N GLY A 95 -11.63 -17.60 -5.91
CA GLY A 95 -12.25 -17.28 -4.63
C GLY A 95 -12.82 -18.49 -3.87
N LEU A 96 -12.37 -19.68 -4.18
CA LEU A 96 -12.77 -20.88 -3.43
C LEU A 96 -12.20 -20.80 -2.00
N LEU A 97 -12.90 -21.43 -1.05
CA LEU A 97 -12.56 -21.37 0.37
C LEU A 97 -11.13 -21.83 0.67
N LYS A 98 -10.60 -22.75 -0.12
CA LYS A 98 -9.26 -23.27 0.09
C LYS A 98 -8.54 -23.50 -1.24
N CYS A 99 -7.34 -22.96 -1.34
CA CYS A 99 -6.44 -23.27 -2.45
C CYS A 99 -5.73 -24.59 -2.13
N SER A 100 -5.89 -25.60 -2.99
CA SER A 100 -5.37 -26.95 -2.73
C SER A 100 -4.67 -27.50 -3.97
N GLU A 101 -3.47 -28.02 -3.77
CA GLU A 101 -2.74 -28.72 -4.84
C GLU A 101 -3.29 -30.11 -5.14
N THR A 102 -3.92 -30.72 -4.15
CA THR A 102 -4.51 -32.07 -4.31
C THR A 102 -5.91 -32.04 -4.91
N ARG A 103 -6.61 -30.92 -4.77
CA ARG A 103 -7.93 -30.67 -5.38
C ARG A 103 -7.92 -29.29 -6.04
N PRO A 104 -7.14 -29.12 -7.11
CA PRO A 104 -6.95 -27.80 -7.71
C PRO A 104 -8.21 -27.30 -8.42
N CYS A 105 -8.40 -25.97 -8.40
CA CYS A 105 -9.40 -25.32 -9.24
C CYS A 105 -8.91 -25.28 -10.71
N PRO A 106 -9.80 -25.00 -11.68
CA PRO A 106 -9.42 -25.02 -13.11
C PRO A 106 -8.25 -24.11 -13.51
N ILE A 107 -7.99 -23.05 -12.76
CA ILE A 107 -6.89 -22.11 -13.07
C ILE A 107 -5.74 -22.17 -12.04
N HIS A 108 -5.73 -23.20 -11.19
CA HIS A 108 -4.80 -23.28 -10.05
C HIS A 108 -3.33 -23.08 -10.47
N ASN A 109 -2.87 -23.86 -11.44
CA ASN A 109 -1.46 -23.85 -11.82
C ASN A 109 -1.03 -22.52 -12.46
N ASP A 110 -1.87 -21.98 -13.32
CA ASP A 110 -1.59 -20.71 -14.00
C ASP A 110 -1.64 -19.54 -13.00
N PHE A 111 -2.66 -19.52 -12.16
CA PHE A 111 -2.82 -18.46 -11.16
C PHE A 111 -1.73 -18.49 -10.07
N LYS A 112 -1.29 -19.70 -9.70
CA LYS A 112 -0.19 -19.86 -8.72
C LYS A 112 1.06 -19.12 -9.17
N ILE A 113 1.42 -19.21 -10.44
CA ILE A 113 2.59 -18.51 -11.02
C ILE A 113 2.43 -16.99 -10.86
N ILE A 114 1.27 -16.45 -11.18
CA ILE A 114 0.97 -15.03 -11.07
C ILE A 114 1.04 -14.59 -9.62
N ARG A 115 0.44 -15.36 -8.72
CA ARG A 115 0.42 -15.08 -7.28
C ARG A 115 1.82 -15.06 -6.68
N GLU A 116 2.68 -16.01 -7.07
CA GLU A 116 4.07 -16.06 -6.60
C GLU A 116 4.88 -14.86 -7.12
N LYS A 117 4.67 -14.45 -8.36
CA LYS A 117 5.30 -13.24 -8.90
C LYS A 117 4.83 -11.98 -8.18
N PHE A 118 3.56 -11.90 -7.86
CA PHE A 118 2.99 -10.79 -7.09
C PHE A 118 3.59 -10.74 -5.68
N LYS A 119 3.71 -11.89 -5.03
CA LYS A 119 4.37 -12.00 -3.72
C LYS A 119 5.82 -11.51 -3.77
N THR A 120 6.56 -11.90 -4.80
CA THR A 120 7.94 -11.46 -5.03
C THR A 120 8.01 -9.93 -5.19
N LEU A 121 7.10 -9.36 -5.99
CA LEU A 121 7.01 -7.91 -6.16
C LEU A 121 6.85 -7.21 -4.79
N CYS A 122 5.94 -7.68 -3.96
CA CYS A 122 5.69 -7.09 -2.64
C CYS A 122 6.89 -7.22 -1.70
N HIS A 123 7.64 -8.32 -1.80
CA HIS A 123 8.83 -8.56 -1.00
C HIS A 123 10.03 -7.72 -1.42
N GLU A 124 10.18 -7.47 -2.70
CA GLU A 124 11.37 -6.81 -3.24
C GLU A 124 11.24 -5.30 -3.33
N LYS A 125 10.06 -4.79 -3.68
CA LYS A 125 9.85 -3.35 -3.86
C LYS A 125 9.73 -2.64 -2.53
N ARG A 126 10.48 -1.55 -2.40
CA ARG A 126 10.43 -0.65 -1.24
C ARG A 126 9.70 0.64 -1.59
N VAL A 127 9.16 1.28 -0.58
CA VAL A 127 8.36 2.50 -0.73
C VAL A 127 9.15 3.58 -1.49
N TYR A 128 10.42 3.80 -1.14
CA TYR A 128 11.22 4.85 -1.79
C TYR A 128 11.38 4.64 -3.30
N GLU A 129 11.44 3.40 -3.77
CA GLU A 129 11.55 3.11 -5.21
C GLU A 129 10.32 3.59 -5.97
N LEU A 130 9.15 3.52 -5.33
CA LEU A 130 7.88 3.93 -5.95
C LEU A 130 7.77 5.45 -6.04
N TYR A 131 8.10 6.17 -4.98
CA TYR A 131 7.96 7.62 -5.02
C TYR A 131 9.11 8.31 -5.77
N ASP A 132 10.27 7.70 -5.89
CA ASP A 132 11.34 8.24 -6.72
C ASP A 132 10.90 8.32 -8.18
N ASP A 133 10.22 7.31 -8.69
CA ASP A 133 9.65 7.32 -10.02
C ASP A 133 8.59 8.43 -10.19
N ILE A 134 7.78 8.67 -9.18
CA ILE A 134 6.80 9.77 -9.17
C ILE A 134 7.51 11.12 -9.22
N LYS A 135 8.53 11.33 -8.37
CA LYS A 135 9.30 12.57 -8.34
C LYS A 135 10.00 12.87 -9.64
N ASN A 136 10.49 11.85 -10.33
CA ASN A 136 11.19 11.98 -11.59
C ASN A 136 10.27 12.04 -12.82
N GLY A 137 8.95 12.04 -12.61
CA GLY A 137 7.98 12.09 -13.70
C GLY A 137 7.90 10.83 -14.54
N ILE A 138 8.40 9.70 -14.01
CA ILE A 138 8.41 8.41 -14.70
C ILE A 138 7.07 7.69 -14.51
N SER A 139 6.43 7.87 -13.35
CA SER A 139 5.13 7.29 -13.04
C SER A 139 4.23 8.27 -12.31
N TYR A 140 2.93 7.96 -12.22
CA TYR A 140 1.90 8.87 -11.72
C TYR A 140 0.91 8.11 -10.83
N LEU A 141 0.28 8.83 -9.88
CA LEU A 141 -0.77 8.28 -9.00
C LEU A 141 -2.19 8.65 -9.47
N SER A 142 -2.29 9.51 -10.43
CA SER A 142 -3.58 9.94 -10.99
C SER A 142 -3.44 10.26 -12.46
#